data_d13abce5c6a1924e8a439fca8ac68714
#
_entry.id   d13abce5c6a1924e8a439fca8ac68714
#
_cell.length_a   1.000
_cell.length_b   1.000
_cell.length_c   1.000
_cell.angle_alpha   90.00
_cell.angle_beta   90.00
_cell.angle_gamma   90.00
#
_symmetry.space_group_name_H-M   'P 1'
#
loop_
_entity.id
_entity.type
_entity.pdbx_description
1 polymer ?
#
loop_
_entity_poly.entity_id
_entity_poly.type
_entity_poly.pdbx_seq_one_letter_code
_entity_poly.pdbx_strand_id
1 'polypeptide(L)'
;IVSTPIGNLNDITFRAIEVLKNSDIILCEDTRRSLKLLNHFKIKKKLISYHKFNEKKQVSNIIEYIHQGKILSLISDAGTPLLSDPGRILVNQCIENSIGVIPIPGPSSITSALSVSGFSDKFLFYGFLPKTENELEKVLSTVSKSEFTQIFFIPSKKLNFYIKGFKKFFSGRKILIAKEITKIHEAFIREQID
;
A
#
# COMPACT_ATOMS: atom_id res chain seq x y z
N ILE A 1 -12.59 -3.79 1.73
CA ILE A 1 -11.15 -3.48 1.65
C ILE A 1 -10.62 -3.33 3.07
N VAL A 2 -9.66 -4.15 3.48
CA VAL A 2 -9.17 -4.19 4.87
C VAL A 2 -7.68 -3.86 4.92
N SER A 3 -7.33 -2.79 5.66
CA SER A 3 -5.94 -2.44 5.92
C SER A 3 -5.30 -3.40 6.92
N THR A 4 -4.07 -3.81 6.66
CA THR A 4 -3.29 -4.75 7.49
C THR A 4 -2.01 -4.12 8.01
N PRO A 5 -1.37 -4.68 9.05
CA PRO A 5 -0.13 -4.15 9.60
C PRO A 5 0.99 -3.98 8.57
N ILE A 6 1.77 -2.92 8.72
CA ILE A 6 2.92 -2.63 7.84
C ILE A 6 4.25 -3.17 8.38
N GLY A 7 4.25 -3.65 9.63
CA GLY A 7 5.44 -4.19 10.27
C GLY A 7 5.18 -4.77 11.66
N ASN A 8 4.33 -4.12 12.45
CA ASN A 8 3.97 -4.54 13.79
C ASN A 8 2.53 -5.09 13.80
N LEU A 9 2.34 -6.34 14.20
CA LEU A 9 1.02 -6.98 14.24
C LEU A 9 0.04 -6.28 15.17
N ASN A 10 0.51 -5.56 16.18
CA ASN A 10 -0.34 -4.79 17.10
C ASN A 10 -1.02 -3.57 16.44
N ASP A 11 -0.57 -3.16 15.27
CA ASP A 11 -1.17 -2.04 14.54
C ASP A 11 -2.49 -2.41 13.87
N ILE A 12 -2.90 -3.68 13.85
CA ILE A 12 -4.19 -4.08 13.29
C ILE A 12 -5.34 -3.52 14.14
N THR A 13 -6.40 -3.04 13.49
CA THR A 13 -7.57 -2.58 14.21
C THR A 13 -8.47 -3.74 14.67
N PHE A 14 -9.16 -3.58 15.79
CA PHE A 14 -10.17 -4.55 16.24
C PHE A 14 -11.23 -4.83 15.17
N ARG A 15 -11.69 -3.77 14.47
CA ARG A 15 -12.66 -3.90 13.39
C ARG A 15 -12.10 -4.70 12.19
N ALA A 16 -10.82 -4.56 11.87
CA ALA A 16 -10.18 -5.38 10.83
C ALA A 16 -10.20 -6.87 11.20
N ILE A 17 -9.86 -7.20 12.43
CA ILE A 17 -9.91 -8.59 12.93
C ILE A 17 -11.34 -9.14 12.86
N GLU A 18 -12.32 -8.37 13.31
CA GLU A 18 -13.73 -8.78 13.28
C GLU A 18 -14.23 -9.01 11.85
N VAL A 19 -13.95 -8.08 10.93
CA VAL A 19 -14.35 -8.20 9.52
C VAL A 19 -13.69 -9.41 8.86
N LEU A 20 -12.40 -9.65 9.10
CA LEU A 20 -11.71 -10.83 8.57
C LEU A 20 -12.28 -12.14 9.13
N LYS A 21 -12.69 -12.16 10.41
CA LYS A 21 -13.38 -13.31 11.03
C LYS A 21 -14.76 -13.57 10.43
N ASN A 22 -15.46 -12.53 10.01
CA ASN A 22 -16.82 -12.63 9.44
C ASN A 22 -16.84 -12.79 7.91
N SER A 23 -15.70 -12.69 7.24
CA SER A 23 -15.61 -12.92 5.80
C SER A 23 -15.74 -14.42 5.46
N ASP A 24 -16.39 -14.74 4.35
CA ASP A 24 -16.38 -16.09 3.77
C ASP A 24 -15.06 -16.39 3.06
N ILE A 25 -14.54 -15.39 2.35
CA ILE A 25 -13.34 -15.49 1.52
C ILE A 25 -12.46 -14.26 1.75
N ILE A 26 -11.15 -14.49 1.84
CA ILE A 26 -10.16 -13.40 1.91
C ILE A 26 -9.31 -13.46 0.64
N LEU A 27 -9.34 -12.37 -0.12
CA LEU A 27 -8.48 -12.13 -1.27
C LEU A 27 -7.16 -11.54 -0.78
N CYS A 28 -6.03 -12.06 -1.22
CA CYS A 28 -4.71 -11.62 -0.76
C CYS A 28 -3.65 -11.78 -1.84
N GLU A 29 -2.61 -10.96 -1.80
CA GLU A 29 -1.55 -10.97 -2.80
C GLU A 29 -0.67 -12.22 -2.67
N ASP A 30 -0.05 -12.43 -1.51
CA ASP A 30 0.69 -13.65 -1.18
C ASP A 30 0.00 -14.40 -0.03
N THR A 31 -0.58 -15.56 -0.35
CA THR A 31 -1.29 -16.41 0.63
C THR A 31 -0.42 -16.84 1.79
N ARG A 32 0.91 -17.03 1.59
CA ARG A 32 1.85 -17.42 2.64
C ARG A 32 2.05 -16.33 3.68
N ARG A 33 2.13 -15.07 3.23
CA ARG A 33 2.23 -13.90 4.12
C ARG A 33 0.92 -13.68 4.88
N SER A 34 -0.19 -13.73 4.14
CA SER A 34 -1.53 -13.58 4.73
C SER A 34 -1.82 -14.66 5.76
N LEU A 35 -1.43 -15.91 5.52
CA LEU A 35 -1.57 -17.00 6.49
C LEU A 35 -0.84 -16.73 7.81
N LYS A 36 0.35 -16.10 7.79
CA LYS A 36 1.06 -15.73 9.02
C LYS A 36 0.24 -14.75 9.86
N LEU A 37 -0.30 -13.69 9.23
CA LEU A 37 -1.17 -12.70 9.87
C LEU A 37 -2.43 -13.38 10.43
N LEU A 38 -3.14 -14.13 9.61
CA LEU A 38 -4.42 -14.74 9.97
C LEU A 38 -4.27 -15.79 11.08
N ASN A 39 -3.21 -16.59 11.03
CA ASN A 39 -2.91 -17.59 12.07
C ASN A 39 -2.61 -16.92 13.42
N HIS A 40 -1.88 -15.81 13.43
CA HIS A 40 -1.61 -15.04 14.65
C HIS A 40 -2.91 -14.62 15.35
N PHE A 41 -3.91 -14.20 14.59
CA PHE A 41 -5.23 -13.81 15.13
C PHE A 41 -6.25 -14.96 15.16
N LYS A 42 -5.81 -16.22 14.97
CA LYS A 42 -6.64 -17.43 14.97
C LYS A 42 -7.81 -17.35 13.97
N ILE A 43 -7.58 -16.74 12.80
CA ILE A 43 -8.55 -16.60 11.72
C ILE A 43 -8.31 -17.72 10.70
N LYS A 44 -9.31 -18.60 10.51
CA LYS A 44 -9.25 -19.71 9.54
C LYS A 44 -10.31 -19.45 8.45
N LYS A 45 -9.88 -19.00 7.29
CA LYS A 45 -10.77 -18.65 6.15
C LYS A 45 -10.20 -19.16 4.83
N LYS A 46 -11.07 -19.32 3.83
CA LYS A 46 -10.65 -19.61 2.46
C LYS A 46 -9.88 -18.43 1.92
N LEU A 47 -8.66 -18.65 1.43
CA LEU A 47 -7.83 -17.65 0.78
C LEU A 47 -7.88 -17.86 -0.74
N ILE A 48 -7.99 -16.76 -1.46
CA ILE A 48 -7.84 -16.73 -2.92
C ILE A 48 -6.71 -15.73 -3.23
N SER A 49 -5.73 -16.21 -4.00
CA SER A 49 -4.65 -15.34 -4.47
C SER A 49 -5.20 -14.34 -5.47
N TYR A 50 -4.97 -13.05 -5.20
CA TYR A 50 -5.40 -11.92 -6.01
C TYR A 50 -4.27 -10.90 -6.11
N HIS A 51 -3.55 -10.88 -7.22
CA HIS A 51 -2.37 -10.05 -7.45
C HIS A 51 -2.37 -9.47 -8.86
N LYS A 52 -1.49 -8.51 -9.11
CA LYS A 52 -1.39 -7.76 -10.37
C LYS A 52 -1.44 -8.63 -11.65
N PHE A 53 -0.92 -9.85 -11.60
CA PHE A 53 -0.83 -10.71 -12.79
C PHE A 53 -2.07 -11.59 -13.01
N ASN A 54 -2.94 -11.75 -12.01
CA ASN A 54 -4.13 -12.60 -12.13
C ASN A 54 -5.45 -11.85 -11.90
N GLU A 55 -5.43 -10.58 -11.44
CA GLU A 55 -6.63 -9.83 -11.08
C GLU A 55 -7.66 -9.76 -12.22
N LYS A 56 -7.24 -9.57 -13.48
CA LYS A 56 -8.16 -9.55 -14.62
C LYS A 56 -8.87 -10.90 -14.85
N LYS A 57 -8.17 -12.01 -14.60
CA LYS A 57 -8.71 -13.37 -14.74
C LYS A 57 -9.63 -13.74 -13.58
N GLN A 58 -9.32 -13.28 -12.39
CA GLN A 58 -10.04 -13.64 -11.17
C GLN A 58 -11.30 -12.82 -10.93
N VAL A 59 -11.38 -11.60 -11.48
CA VAL A 59 -12.44 -10.64 -11.13
C VAL A 59 -13.85 -11.21 -11.38
N SER A 60 -14.10 -11.89 -12.51
CA SER A 60 -15.41 -12.45 -12.83
C SER A 60 -15.86 -13.48 -11.79
N ASN A 61 -14.98 -14.41 -11.41
CA ASN A 61 -15.28 -15.42 -10.39
C ASN A 61 -15.54 -14.77 -9.02
N ILE A 62 -14.84 -13.69 -8.70
CA ILE A 62 -15.00 -12.97 -7.44
C ILE A 62 -16.37 -12.29 -7.39
N ILE A 63 -16.78 -11.63 -8.48
CA ILE A 63 -18.11 -11.02 -8.60
C ILE A 63 -19.21 -12.07 -8.46
N GLU A 64 -19.02 -13.25 -9.06
CA GLU A 64 -19.97 -14.36 -8.91
C GLU A 64 -20.13 -14.81 -7.45
N TYR A 65 -19.03 -14.96 -6.69
CA TYR A 65 -19.12 -15.26 -5.26
C TYR A 65 -19.92 -14.20 -4.50
N ILE A 66 -19.75 -12.92 -4.83
CA ILE A 66 -20.51 -11.83 -4.19
C ILE A 66 -22.00 -11.94 -4.53
N HIS A 67 -22.35 -12.22 -5.79
CA HIS A 67 -23.76 -12.45 -6.19
C HIS A 67 -24.38 -13.68 -5.52
N GLN A 68 -23.58 -14.67 -5.13
CA GLN A 68 -24.01 -15.80 -4.30
C GLN A 68 -24.17 -15.43 -2.82
N GLY A 69 -24.07 -14.15 -2.44
CA GLY A 69 -24.23 -13.66 -1.08
C GLY A 69 -22.99 -13.83 -0.19
N LYS A 70 -21.82 -14.16 -0.75
CA LYS A 70 -20.57 -14.28 0.02
C LYS A 70 -20.01 -12.92 0.40
N ILE A 71 -19.52 -12.81 1.63
CA ILE A 71 -18.77 -11.65 2.13
C ILE A 71 -17.30 -11.86 1.85
N LEU A 72 -16.73 -10.96 1.06
CA LEU A 72 -15.32 -11.01 0.69
C LEU A 72 -14.53 -9.85 1.30
N SER A 73 -13.33 -10.15 1.80
CA SER A 73 -12.34 -9.15 2.20
C SER A 73 -11.16 -9.16 1.25
N LEU A 74 -10.68 -7.99 0.83
CA LEU A 74 -9.41 -7.83 0.14
C LEU A 74 -8.39 -7.24 1.09
N ILE A 75 -7.25 -7.91 1.23
CA ILE A 75 -6.06 -7.44 1.94
C ILE A 75 -4.85 -7.43 1.00
N SER A 76 -3.90 -6.54 1.26
CA SER A 76 -2.56 -6.56 0.66
C SER A 76 -1.54 -7.22 1.59
N ASP A 77 -0.31 -7.39 1.12
CA ASP A 77 0.78 -7.95 1.92
C ASP A 77 1.11 -7.08 3.15
N ALA A 78 0.87 -5.75 3.05
CA ALA A 78 1.08 -4.81 4.15
C ALA A 78 0.37 -3.48 3.86
N GLY A 79 -0.29 -2.90 4.84
CA GLY A 79 -0.93 -1.59 4.74
C GLY A 79 -2.31 -1.61 4.08
N THR A 80 -2.64 -0.52 3.42
CA THR A 80 -3.94 -0.30 2.80
C THR A 80 -3.91 -0.77 1.34
N PRO A 81 -4.78 -1.75 0.96
CA PRO A 81 -4.88 -2.22 -0.42
C PRO A 81 -5.13 -1.09 -1.44
N LEU A 82 -4.85 -1.31 -2.72
CA LEU A 82 -4.95 -0.40 -3.85
C LEU A 82 -3.87 0.71 -3.90
N LEU A 83 -3.19 1.01 -2.82
CA LEU A 83 -2.14 2.03 -2.79
C LEU A 83 -0.79 1.43 -3.22
N SER A 84 -0.53 1.38 -4.51
CA SER A 84 0.55 0.64 -5.19
C SER A 84 0.40 -0.89 -5.15
N ASP A 85 -0.78 -1.37 -4.75
CA ASP A 85 -1.17 -2.76 -4.63
C ASP A 85 -2.34 -3.12 -5.57
N PRO A 86 -2.64 -4.40 -5.83
CA PRO A 86 -3.79 -4.82 -6.62
C PRO A 86 -5.12 -4.46 -5.96
N GLY A 87 -6.20 -4.44 -6.75
CA GLY A 87 -7.56 -4.24 -6.25
C GLY A 87 -8.38 -3.24 -7.05
N ARG A 88 -7.75 -2.32 -7.80
CA ARG A 88 -8.48 -1.29 -8.56
C ARG A 88 -9.46 -1.89 -9.56
N ILE A 89 -9.08 -2.97 -10.24
CA ILE A 89 -9.97 -3.64 -11.21
C ILE A 89 -11.19 -4.21 -10.49
N LEU A 90 -11.00 -4.86 -9.34
CA LEU A 90 -12.11 -5.41 -8.56
C LEU A 90 -13.04 -4.32 -8.04
N VAL A 91 -12.51 -3.24 -7.48
CA VAL A 91 -13.33 -2.13 -6.97
C VAL A 91 -14.15 -1.51 -8.08
N ASN A 92 -13.58 -1.28 -9.27
CA ASN A 92 -14.32 -0.74 -10.41
C ASN A 92 -15.43 -1.72 -10.85
N GLN A 93 -15.16 -3.02 -10.93
CA GLN A 93 -16.18 -4.02 -11.24
C GLN A 93 -17.27 -4.10 -10.18
N CYS A 94 -16.95 -3.95 -8.90
CA CYS A 94 -17.97 -3.86 -7.85
C CYS A 94 -18.89 -2.63 -8.07
N ILE A 95 -18.30 -1.47 -8.37
CA ILE A 95 -19.05 -0.24 -8.64
C ILE A 95 -19.97 -0.41 -9.87
N GLU A 96 -19.46 -0.95 -10.97
CA GLU A 96 -20.21 -1.23 -12.20
C GLU A 96 -21.38 -2.20 -11.98
N ASN A 97 -21.24 -3.14 -11.04
CA ASN A 97 -22.29 -4.09 -10.67
C ASN A 97 -23.14 -3.65 -9.47
N SER A 98 -23.06 -2.38 -9.04
CA SER A 98 -23.78 -1.84 -7.88
C SER A 98 -23.53 -2.60 -6.57
N ILE A 99 -22.34 -3.20 -6.42
CA ILE A 99 -21.89 -3.90 -5.22
C ILE A 99 -21.24 -2.91 -4.27
N GLY A 100 -21.71 -2.88 -3.02
CA GLY A 100 -21.15 -2.01 -1.97
C GLY A 100 -19.70 -2.38 -1.61
N VAL A 101 -18.80 -1.40 -1.65
CA VAL A 101 -17.40 -1.54 -1.24
C VAL A 101 -17.17 -0.74 0.04
N ILE A 102 -16.83 -1.43 1.13
CA ILE A 102 -16.67 -0.84 2.45
C ILE A 102 -15.17 -0.76 2.80
N PRO A 103 -14.62 0.43 3.10
CA PRO A 103 -13.26 0.54 3.61
C PRO A 103 -13.21 0.23 5.11
N ILE A 104 -12.24 -0.58 5.51
CA ILE A 104 -11.87 -0.78 6.91
C ILE A 104 -10.53 -0.07 7.13
N PRO A 105 -10.54 1.14 7.72
CA PRO A 105 -9.33 1.94 7.92
C PRO A 105 -8.32 1.21 8.80
N GLY A 106 -7.05 1.57 8.61
CA GLY A 106 -5.97 0.99 9.41
C GLY A 106 -4.60 1.49 8.96
N PRO A 107 -3.55 0.70 9.21
CA PRO A 107 -2.17 1.10 8.95
C PRO A 107 -1.91 1.49 7.50
N SER A 108 -1.12 2.57 7.34
CA SER A 108 -0.62 3.01 6.05
C SER A 108 0.76 3.66 6.21
N SER A 109 1.76 3.17 5.50
CA SER A 109 3.11 3.74 5.52
C SER A 109 3.15 5.19 5.01
N ILE A 110 2.22 5.56 4.13
CA ILE A 110 2.11 6.91 3.56
C ILE A 110 1.77 7.91 4.65
N THR A 111 0.65 7.69 5.34
CA THR A 111 0.19 8.59 6.41
C THR A 111 1.10 8.52 7.63
N SER A 112 1.65 7.35 7.97
CA SER A 112 2.61 7.21 9.07
C SER A 112 3.90 8.02 8.81
N ALA A 113 4.46 7.96 7.60
CA ALA A 113 5.63 8.76 7.24
C ALA A 113 5.31 10.26 7.25
N LEU A 114 4.16 10.66 6.69
CA LEU A 114 3.76 12.07 6.64
C LEU A 114 3.55 12.64 8.05
N SER A 115 2.91 11.91 8.94
CA SER A 115 2.60 12.38 10.31
C SER A 115 3.82 12.71 11.15
N VAL A 116 4.97 12.11 10.85
CA VAL A 116 6.25 12.35 11.55
C VAL A 116 7.22 13.19 10.74
N SER A 117 6.85 13.63 9.55
CA SER A 117 7.75 14.36 8.65
C SER A 117 8.01 15.80 9.08
N GLY A 118 7.02 16.47 9.67
CA GLY A 118 7.01 17.91 9.86
C GLY A 118 6.84 18.71 8.56
N PHE A 119 6.42 18.04 7.46
CA PHE A 119 6.14 18.68 6.17
C PHE A 119 4.68 19.09 6.05
N SER A 120 4.33 19.74 4.92
CA SER A 120 2.95 20.13 4.63
C SER A 120 2.01 18.93 4.52
N ASP A 121 0.78 19.11 4.98
CA ASP A 121 -0.33 18.17 4.84
C ASP A 121 -0.86 18.07 3.39
N LYS A 122 -0.50 19.03 2.55
CA LYS A 122 -0.75 18.94 1.11
C LYS A 122 0.32 18.08 0.47
N PHE A 123 -0.05 16.89 0.00
CA PHE A 123 0.91 15.94 -0.52
C PHE A 123 0.45 15.23 -1.80
N LEU A 124 1.41 14.72 -2.54
CA LEU A 124 1.25 13.87 -3.70
C LEU A 124 1.94 12.52 -3.45
N PHE A 125 1.17 11.45 -3.48
CA PHE A 125 1.69 10.10 -3.45
C PHE A 125 1.89 9.59 -4.87
N TYR A 126 3.13 9.36 -5.25
CA TYR A 126 3.48 8.82 -6.56
C TYR A 126 3.55 7.28 -6.58
N GLY A 127 3.92 6.67 -5.45
CA GLY A 127 4.21 5.25 -5.37
C GLY A 127 5.65 4.90 -5.76
N PHE A 128 5.85 3.78 -6.45
CA PHE A 128 7.18 3.36 -6.88
C PHE A 128 7.69 4.17 -8.07
N LEU A 129 8.91 4.68 -7.93
CA LEU A 129 9.60 5.39 -9.00
C LEU A 129 10.11 4.43 -10.08
N PRO A 130 10.29 4.92 -11.34
CA PRO A 130 10.88 4.14 -12.43
C PRO A 130 12.27 3.60 -12.09
N LYS A 131 12.61 2.48 -12.71
CA LYS A 131 13.87 1.76 -12.44
C LYS A 131 14.99 2.11 -13.41
N THR A 132 14.68 2.82 -14.50
CA THR A 132 15.63 3.31 -15.52
C THR A 132 15.88 4.80 -15.32
N GLU A 133 17.09 5.28 -15.62
CA GLU A 133 17.49 6.67 -15.41
C GLU A 133 16.64 7.64 -16.24
N ASN A 134 16.45 7.35 -17.53
CA ASN A 134 15.70 8.22 -18.45
C ASN A 134 14.23 8.40 -18.01
N GLU A 135 13.57 7.32 -17.59
CA GLU A 135 12.19 7.42 -17.10
C GLU A 135 12.12 8.11 -15.74
N LEU A 136 13.10 7.85 -14.86
CA LEU A 136 13.19 8.50 -13.56
C LEU A 136 13.33 10.02 -13.73
N GLU A 137 14.25 10.48 -14.59
CA GLU A 137 14.45 11.90 -14.83
C GLU A 137 13.20 12.58 -15.39
N LYS A 138 12.49 11.95 -16.33
CA LYS A 138 11.21 12.47 -16.85
C LYS A 138 10.19 12.66 -15.72
N VAL A 139 10.06 11.68 -14.85
CA VAL A 139 9.14 11.77 -13.71
C VAL A 139 9.58 12.84 -12.74
N LEU A 140 10.84 12.84 -12.30
CA LEU A 140 11.35 13.80 -11.32
C LEU A 140 11.27 15.23 -11.84
N SER A 141 11.57 15.48 -13.12
CA SER A 141 11.44 16.81 -13.75
C SER A 141 10.01 17.33 -13.74
N THR A 142 9.03 16.45 -13.78
CA THR A 142 7.60 16.81 -13.72
C THR A 142 7.16 17.08 -12.30
N VAL A 143 7.43 16.12 -11.38
CA VAL A 143 6.91 16.20 -10.00
C VAL A 143 7.66 17.22 -9.15
N SER A 144 8.92 17.54 -9.49
CA SER A 144 9.71 18.58 -8.78
C SER A 144 9.14 20.00 -8.92
N LYS A 145 8.32 20.24 -9.94
CA LYS A 145 7.63 21.53 -10.12
C LYS A 145 6.52 21.77 -9.09
N SER A 146 6.07 20.72 -8.41
CA SER A 146 5.05 20.83 -7.39
C SER A 146 5.63 21.27 -6.06
N GLU A 147 4.96 22.19 -5.37
CA GLU A 147 5.29 22.60 -4.00
C GLU A 147 4.76 21.65 -2.93
N PHE A 148 3.91 20.70 -3.31
CA PHE A 148 3.36 19.73 -2.37
C PHE A 148 4.43 18.78 -1.84
N THR A 149 4.24 18.27 -0.62
CA THR A 149 5.04 17.18 -0.09
C THR A 149 4.90 15.96 -1.01
N GLN A 150 6.02 15.38 -1.43
CA GLN A 150 6.00 14.26 -2.35
C GLN A 150 6.43 12.98 -1.65
N ILE A 151 5.65 11.92 -1.84
CA ILE A 151 5.87 10.63 -1.19
C ILE A 151 6.13 9.57 -2.25
N PHE A 152 7.26 8.88 -2.11
CA PHE A 152 7.71 7.82 -3.00
C PHE A 152 7.97 6.53 -2.24
N PHE A 153 7.71 5.40 -2.87
CA PHE A 153 8.20 4.11 -2.42
C PHE A 153 9.52 3.78 -3.11
N ILE A 154 10.55 3.51 -2.30
CA ILE A 154 11.90 3.25 -2.79
C ILE A 154 12.40 1.91 -2.26
N PRO A 155 12.77 0.97 -3.14
CA PRO A 155 13.47 -0.25 -2.72
C PRO A 155 14.81 0.09 -2.08
N SER A 156 15.07 -0.37 -0.85
CA SER A 156 16.28 -0.05 -0.09
C SER A 156 17.58 -0.33 -0.86
N LYS A 157 17.62 -1.42 -1.62
CA LYS A 157 18.78 -1.81 -2.45
C LYS A 157 19.12 -0.80 -3.56
N LYS A 158 18.19 0.09 -3.93
CA LYS A 158 18.37 1.11 -4.98
C LYS A 158 18.39 2.54 -4.44
N LEU A 159 18.49 2.74 -3.13
CA LEU A 159 18.44 4.06 -2.51
C LEU A 159 19.45 5.03 -3.15
N ASN A 160 20.72 4.63 -3.31
CA ASN A 160 21.74 5.48 -3.90
C ASN A 160 21.44 5.89 -5.35
N PHE A 161 20.79 5.03 -6.12
CA PHE A 161 20.36 5.35 -7.48
C PHE A 161 19.32 6.49 -7.48
N TYR A 162 18.32 6.41 -6.61
CA TYR A 162 17.28 7.45 -6.52
C TYR A 162 17.78 8.74 -5.90
N ILE A 163 18.70 8.68 -4.93
CA ILE A 163 19.29 9.89 -4.32
C ILE A 163 20.04 10.73 -5.37
N LYS A 164 20.74 10.11 -6.32
CA LYS A 164 21.37 10.87 -7.42
C LYS A 164 20.35 11.69 -8.21
N GLY A 165 19.19 11.10 -8.53
CA GLY A 165 18.10 11.80 -9.18
C GLY A 165 17.51 12.91 -8.30
N PHE A 166 17.35 12.67 -7.01
CA PHE A 166 16.84 13.69 -6.08
C PHE A 166 17.78 14.88 -5.97
N LYS A 167 19.10 14.66 -5.88
CA LYS A 167 20.08 15.75 -5.91
C LYS A 167 19.96 16.64 -7.16
N LYS A 168 19.66 16.06 -8.31
CA LYS A 168 19.49 16.78 -9.57
C LYS A 168 18.21 17.64 -9.63
N PHE A 169 17.09 17.12 -9.10
CA PHE A 169 15.77 17.75 -9.29
C PHE A 169 15.14 18.36 -8.04
N PHE A 170 15.64 18.03 -6.85
CA PHE A 170 15.11 18.51 -5.56
C PHE A 170 16.17 19.17 -4.68
N SER A 171 17.30 19.60 -5.26
CA SER A 171 18.36 20.31 -4.50
C SER A 171 17.78 21.44 -3.66
N GLY A 172 18.26 21.56 -2.43
CA GLY A 172 17.78 22.55 -1.46
C GLY A 172 16.46 22.17 -0.73
N ARG A 173 15.79 21.08 -1.12
CA ARG A 173 14.56 20.62 -0.42
C ARG A 173 14.91 19.72 0.76
N LYS A 174 14.05 19.75 1.78
CA LYS A 174 14.12 18.80 2.89
C LYS A 174 13.63 17.42 2.46
N ILE A 175 14.28 16.37 2.96
CA ILE A 175 13.88 14.99 2.76
C ILE A 175 13.69 14.27 4.10
N LEU A 176 12.71 13.38 4.17
CA LEU A 176 12.57 12.37 5.20
C LEU A 176 12.69 11.00 4.57
N ILE A 177 13.64 10.19 5.02
CA ILE A 177 13.72 8.76 4.72
C ILE A 177 13.11 8.00 5.89
N ALA A 178 11.91 7.47 5.69
CA ALA A 178 11.22 6.63 6.66
C ALA A 178 11.51 5.16 6.34
N LYS A 179 12.30 4.51 7.18
CA LYS A 179 12.78 3.14 6.98
C LYS A 179 12.19 2.22 8.03
N GLU A 180 11.74 1.03 7.59
CA GLU A 180 11.29 -0.05 8.49
C GLU A 180 10.23 0.43 9.50
N ILE A 181 9.28 1.28 9.06
CA ILE A 181 8.22 1.87 9.90
C ILE A 181 7.51 0.76 10.67
N THR A 182 7.33 0.94 11.97
CA THR A 182 6.74 0.02 12.97
C THR A 182 7.54 -1.27 13.25
N LYS A 183 8.72 -1.45 12.63
CA LYS A 183 9.57 -2.62 12.84
C LYS A 183 10.70 -2.33 13.83
N ILE A 184 11.45 -3.38 14.21
CA ILE A 184 12.54 -3.30 15.21
C ILE A 184 13.63 -2.29 14.81
N HIS A 185 13.90 -2.15 13.51
CA HIS A 185 14.92 -1.24 12.98
C HIS A 185 14.32 0.00 12.35
N GLU A 186 13.20 0.49 12.91
CA GLU A 186 12.57 1.72 12.48
C GLU A 186 13.54 2.90 12.56
N ALA A 187 13.59 3.71 11.51
CA ALA A 187 14.40 4.91 11.49
C ALA A 187 13.77 6.01 10.63
N PHE A 188 13.87 7.25 11.10
CA PHE A 188 13.43 8.46 10.43
C PHE A 188 14.63 9.40 10.26
N ILE A 189 15.19 9.44 9.05
CA ILE A 189 16.38 10.25 8.72
C ILE A 189 15.90 11.51 8.01
N ARG A 190 16.22 12.67 8.56
CA ARG A 190 15.85 14.00 8.05
C ARG A 190 17.09 14.74 7.62
N GLU A 191 17.14 15.13 6.36
CA GLU A 191 18.28 15.79 5.76
C GLU A 191 17.80 16.87 4.76
N GLN A 192 18.74 17.70 4.34
CA GLN A 192 18.58 18.56 3.17
C GLN A 192 19.22 17.88 1.95
N ILE A 193 18.59 18.03 0.79
CA ILE A 193 19.12 17.46 -0.46
C ILE A 193 20.09 18.49 -1.05
N ASP A 194 21.39 18.15 -1.02
CA ASP A 194 22.51 18.96 -1.54
C ASP A 194 23.14 18.33 -2.78
#